data_5f32f6f1cc46edd75c3203369f50d623
#
_entry.id   5f32f6f1cc46edd75c3203369f50d623
#
_cell.length_a   1.000
_cell.length_b   1.000
_cell.length_c   1.000
_cell.angle_alpha   90.00
_cell.angle_beta   90.00
_cell.angle_gamma   90.00
#
_symmetry.space_group_name_H-M   'P 1'
#
loop_
_entity.id
_entity.type
_entity.pdbx_description
1 polymer ?
#
loop_
_entity_poly.entity_id
_entity_poly.type
_entity_poly.pdbx_seq_one_letter_code
_entity_poly.pdbx_strand_id
1 'polypeptide(L)'
;ARHIPTYSNDEELSVARGKLSNFPPLVFAGESRNLLKQLEEVAKGRAFLLQGGDCAESFSDFHPNNIRDLFKVMLQMAVVLTFGASCPVVKVGRMAGQFAKPRSQDTEIINNVELESYKGDIINGIDFDKTSRTPNPERLIQAYNQSAATLNLLRAFAQGGFANLKQIHQWNLSFVEDSQSKKKFEEMANTIDECLTFMEACGINDQNVRQMKETDFYTSHEALLLPYEESLTRIDSTTGQWYDVSAHMLWVGDRTRQLDGAHIEFVRGIQNPIGLKVGPTTDIV
;
A
#
# COMPACT_ATOMS: atom_id res chain seq x y z
N ALA A 1 -15.81 13.46 12.17
CA ALA A 1 -14.71 12.54 11.87
C ALA A 1 -13.73 12.50 13.03
N ARG A 2 -13.13 11.35 13.29
CA ARG A 2 -12.09 11.17 14.32
C ARG A 2 -10.71 11.26 13.68
N HIS A 3 -9.68 11.61 14.48
CA HIS A 3 -8.29 11.68 14.03
C HIS A 3 -8.03 12.68 12.88
N ILE A 4 -8.94 13.60 12.65
CA ILE A 4 -8.72 14.72 11.75
C ILE A 4 -8.01 15.84 12.52
N PRO A 5 -6.88 16.37 12.02
CA PRO A 5 -6.19 17.47 12.68
C PRO A 5 -6.99 18.76 12.56
N THR A 6 -6.76 19.69 13.48
CA THR A 6 -7.25 21.05 13.34
C THR A 6 -6.20 21.88 12.58
N TYR A 7 -6.53 22.30 11.39
CA TYR A 7 -5.68 23.22 10.63
C TYR A 7 -5.90 24.65 11.10
N SER A 8 -4.82 25.41 11.16
CA SER A 8 -4.88 26.82 11.62
C SER A 8 -5.56 27.75 10.62
N ASN A 9 -5.71 27.32 9.37
CA ASN A 9 -6.28 28.09 8.28
C ASN A 9 -7.14 27.19 7.37
N ASP A 10 -8.45 27.31 7.46
CA ASP A 10 -9.41 26.55 6.64
C ASP A 10 -9.36 26.93 5.16
N GLU A 11 -8.96 28.16 4.83
CA GLU A 11 -8.80 28.58 3.46
C GLU A 11 -7.64 27.87 2.77
N GLU A 12 -6.49 27.74 3.45
CA GLU A 12 -5.34 26.98 2.94
C GLU A 12 -5.69 25.49 2.74
N LEU A 13 -6.43 24.90 3.66
CA LEU A 13 -6.92 23.53 3.50
C LEU A 13 -7.87 23.42 2.28
N SER A 14 -8.77 24.35 2.12
CA SER A 14 -9.68 24.39 0.97
C SER A 14 -8.93 24.52 -0.37
N VAL A 15 -7.89 25.35 -0.41
CA VAL A 15 -7.02 25.50 -1.60
C VAL A 15 -6.28 24.19 -1.89
N ALA A 16 -5.68 23.54 -0.89
CA ALA A 16 -4.99 22.27 -1.07
C ALA A 16 -5.93 21.17 -1.57
N ARG A 17 -7.14 21.06 -1.00
CA ARG A 17 -8.20 20.14 -1.45
C ARG A 17 -8.62 20.42 -2.89
N GLY A 18 -8.80 21.69 -3.24
CA GLY A 18 -9.13 22.10 -4.59
C GLY A 18 -8.05 21.73 -5.62
N LYS A 19 -6.76 21.88 -5.27
CA LYS A 19 -5.65 21.41 -6.11
C LYS A 19 -5.72 19.90 -6.33
N LEU A 20 -5.85 19.11 -5.24
CA LEU A 20 -5.95 17.64 -5.29
C LEU A 20 -7.12 17.16 -6.14
N SER A 21 -8.26 17.83 -6.03
CA SER A 21 -9.47 17.50 -6.81
C SER A 21 -9.27 17.66 -8.31
N ASN A 22 -8.32 18.49 -8.73
CA ASN A 22 -7.96 18.71 -10.13
C ASN A 22 -6.73 17.90 -10.59
N PHE A 23 -6.04 17.21 -9.68
CA PHE A 23 -4.89 16.36 -10.04
C PHE A 23 -5.36 15.05 -10.71
N PRO A 24 -4.52 14.43 -11.54
CA PRO A 24 -4.81 13.11 -12.09
C PRO A 24 -5.04 12.05 -11.00
N PRO A 25 -5.86 11.03 -11.27
CA PRO A 25 -5.97 9.89 -10.36
C PRO A 25 -4.63 9.18 -10.19
N LEU A 26 -4.33 8.72 -8.98
CA LEU A 26 -3.11 7.94 -8.70
C LEU A 26 -3.24 6.51 -9.23
N VAL A 27 -4.44 5.94 -9.16
CA VAL A 27 -4.76 4.61 -9.68
C VAL A 27 -6.00 4.68 -10.58
N PHE A 28 -6.13 3.71 -11.48
CA PHE A 28 -7.32 3.57 -12.31
C PHE A 28 -8.33 2.62 -11.65
N ALA A 29 -9.61 3.02 -11.63
CA ALA A 29 -10.69 2.22 -11.02
C ALA A 29 -10.77 0.77 -11.54
N GLY A 30 -10.37 0.54 -12.80
CA GLY A 30 -10.26 -0.79 -13.38
C GLY A 30 -9.23 -1.68 -12.70
N GLU A 31 -8.13 -1.11 -12.18
CA GLU A 31 -7.12 -1.86 -11.41
C GLU A 31 -7.72 -2.29 -10.06
N SER A 32 -8.51 -1.42 -9.40
CA SER A 32 -9.22 -1.75 -8.15
C SER A 32 -10.25 -2.87 -8.37
N ARG A 33 -10.96 -2.86 -9.51
CA ARG A 33 -11.87 -3.96 -9.89
C ARG A 33 -11.12 -5.27 -10.13
N ASN A 34 -9.95 -5.23 -10.74
CA ASN A 34 -9.13 -6.43 -10.94
C ASN A 34 -8.64 -6.98 -9.60
N LEU A 35 -8.22 -6.10 -8.69
CA LEU A 35 -7.86 -6.51 -7.33
C LEU A 35 -9.05 -7.16 -6.62
N LEU A 36 -10.25 -6.60 -6.71
CA LEU A 36 -11.44 -7.17 -6.08
C LEU A 36 -11.71 -8.60 -6.57
N LYS A 37 -11.57 -8.88 -7.87
CA LYS A 37 -11.70 -10.25 -8.43
C LYS A 37 -10.64 -11.19 -7.88
N GLN A 38 -9.40 -10.72 -7.71
CA GLN A 38 -8.33 -11.54 -7.13
C GLN A 38 -8.58 -11.80 -5.64
N LEU A 39 -9.10 -10.83 -4.89
CA LEU A 39 -9.47 -11.00 -3.49
C LEU A 39 -10.67 -11.95 -3.32
N GLU A 40 -11.58 -12.02 -4.28
CA GLU A 40 -12.63 -13.04 -4.32
C GLU A 40 -12.06 -14.47 -4.39
N GLU A 41 -10.98 -14.68 -5.16
CA GLU A 41 -10.29 -15.99 -5.20
C GLU A 41 -9.58 -16.28 -3.87
N VAL A 42 -9.04 -15.26 -3.20
CA VAL A 42 -8.47 -15.39 -1.85
C VAL A 42 -9.57 -15.83 -0.86
N ALA A 43 -10.73 -15.18 -0.89
CA ALA A 43 -11.85 -15.53 -0.01
C ALA A 43 -12.37 -16.97 -0.24
N LYS A 44 -12.23 -17.50 -1.47
CA LYS A 44 -12.57 -18.89 -1.83
C LYS A 44 -11.44 -19.89 -1.52
N GLY A 45 -10.33 -19.44 -0.92
CA GLY A 45 -9.17 -20.30 -0.63
C GLY A 45 -8.35 -20.73 -1.84
N ARG A 46 -8.51 -20.07 -3.00
CA ARG A 46 -7.82 -20.40 -4.25
C ARG A 46 -6.63 -19.47 -4.55
N ALA A 47 -6.42 -18.46 -3.74
CA ALA A 47 -5.27 -17.58 -3.80
C ALA A 47 -4.88 -17.15 -2.38
N PHE A 48 -3.69 -16.57 -2.22
CA PHE A 48 -3.18 -16.04 -0.97
C PHE A 48 -2.99 -14.52 -1.08
N LEU A 49 -3.43 -13.75 -0.07
CA LEU A 49 -3.18 -12.30 -0.01
C LEU A 49 -1.88 -12.04 0.77
N LEU A 50 -0.89 -11.48 0.08
CA LEU A 50 0.30 -10.90 0.70
C LEU A 50 0.15 -9.38 0.73
N GLN A 51 -0.13 -8.83 1.93
CA GLN A 51 -0.15 -7.39 2.15
C GLN A 51 0.98 -7.01 3.11
N GLY A 52 1.85 -6.08 2.72
CA GLY A 52 2.99 -5.68 3.51
C GLY A 52 3.56 -4.33 3.10
N GLY A 53 4.39 -3.76 3.96
CA GLY A 53 5.04 -2.46 3.78
C GLY A 53 5.18 -1.71 5.10
N ASP A 54 5.37 -0.39 5.03
CA ASP A 54 5.66 0.42 6.20
C ASP A 54 4.46 0.64 7.13
N CYS A 55 4.72 0.82 8.41
CA CYS A 55 3.70 1.20 9.39
C CYS A 55 3.14 2.59 9.11
N ALA A 56 4.03 3.52 8.76
CA ALA A 56 3.74 4.82 8.17
C ALA A 56 4.94 5.21 7.32
N GLU A 57 4.69 5.63 6.10
CA GLU A 57 5.73 6.17 5.21
C GLU A 57 6.19 7.53 5.73
N SER A 58 7.48 7.82 5.55
CA SER A 58 8.06 9.13 5.81
C SER A 58 8.46 9.82 4.52
N PHE A 59 8.27 11.15 4.47
CA PHE A 59 8.76 11.94 3.33
C PHE A 59 10.27 11.89 3.19
N SER A 60 11.01 11.69 4.28
CA SER A 60 12.46 11.53 4.27
C SER A 60 12.94 10.22 3.66
N ASP A 61 12.11 9.17 3.70
CA ASP A 61 12.43 7.84 3.17
C ASP A 61 12.08 7.70 1.67
N PHE A 62 11.54 8.75 1.07
CA PHE A 62 11.21 8.79 -0.35
C PHE A 62 12.50 8.76 -1.19
N HIS A 63 12.91 7.55 -1.55
CA HIS A 63 14.12 7.29 -2.32
C HIS A 63 13.91 6.08 -3.24
N PRO A 64 14.38 6.11 -4.50
CA PRO A 64 14.16 5.04 -5.46
C PRO A 64 14.68 3.67 -4.99
N ASN A 65 15.76 3.63 -4.21
CA ASN A 65 16.27 2.38 -3.65
C ASN A 65 15.30 1.78 -2.63
N ASN A 66 14.72 2.59 -1.75
CA ASN A 66 13.76 2.11 -0.74
C ASN A 66 12.51 1.54 -1.41
N ILE A 67 11.98 2.23 -2.44
CA ILE A 67 10.83 1.76 -3.23
C ILE A 67 11.17 0.44 -3.93
N ARG A 68 12.33 0.37 -4.60
CA ARG A 68 12.82 -0.83 -5.27
C ARG A 68 12.97 -2.00 -4.30
N ASP A 69 13.60 -1.76 -3.16
CA ASP A 69 13.95 -2.83 -2.21
C ASP A 69 12.71 -3.38 -1.51
N LEU A 70 11.73 -2.53 -1.16
CA LEU A 70 10.44 -3.00 -0.65
C LEU A 70 9.69 -3.83 -1.71
N PHE A 71 9.62 -3.35 -2.95
CA PHE A 71 9.02 -4.10 -4.04
C PHE A 71 9.72 -5.46 -4.25
N LYS A 72 11.06 -5.47 -4.25
CA LYS A 72 11.88 -6.68 -4.37
C LYS A 72 11.56 -7.69 -3.27
N VAL A 73 11.52 -7.26 -2.00
CA VAL A 73 11.19 -8.14 -0.87
C VAL A 73 9.78 -8.73 -1.02
N MET A 74 8.80 -7.93 -1.43
CA MET A 74 7.44 -8.41 -1.68
C MET A 74 7.40 -9.48 -2.78
N LEU A 75 8.18 -9.31 -3.85
CA LEU A 75 8.27 -10.32 -4.92
C LEU A 75 8.96 -11.59 -4.43
N GLN A 76 10.03 -11.50 -3.66
CA GLN A 76 10.72 -12.65 -3.07
C GLN A 76 9.80 -13.45 -2.17
N MET A 77 9.06 -12.77 -1.29
CA MET A 77 8.05 -13.40 -0.43
C MET A 77 6.94 -14.06 -1.26
N ALA A 78 6.46 -13.39 -2.31
CA ALA A 78 5.40 -13.92 -3.16
C ALA A 78 5.82 -15.22 -3.87
N VAL A 79 7.06 -15.34 -4.36
CA VAL A 79 7.55 -16.57 -5.00
C VAL A 79 7.60 -17.71 -4.00
N VAL A 80 8.12 -17.47 -2.79
CA VAL A 80 8.18 -18.48 -1.72
C VAL A 80 6.78 -18.93 -1.32
N LEU A 81 5.85 -18.01 -1.15
CA LEU A 81 4.46 -18.32 -0.80
C LEU A 81 3.73 -19.04 -1.93
N THR A 82 3.94 -18.63 -3.18
CA THR A 82 3.35 -19.32 -4.36
C THR A 82 3.80 -20.77 -4.40
N PHE A 83 5.09 -21.02 -4.22
CA PHE A 83 5.64 -22.38 -4.18
C PHE A 83 5.09 -23.17 -2.99
N GLY A 84 5.16 -22.61 -1.77
CA GLY A 84 4.76 -23.31 -0.55
C GLY A 84 3.27 -23.58 -0.42
N ALA A 85 2.42 -22.68 -0.92
CA ALA A 85 0.96 -22.80 -0.87
C ALA A 85 0.36 -23.42 -2.14
N SER A 86 1.16 -23.58 -3.20
CA SER A 86 0.70 -24.07 -4.52
C SER A 86 -0.51 -23.30 -5.07
N CYS A 87 -0.58 -21.99 -4.81
CA CYS A 87 -1.64 -21.12 -5.28
C CYS A 87 -1.10 -19.72 -5.63
N PRO A 88 -1.81 -18.94 -6.47
CA PRO A 88 -1.44 -17.58 -6.79
C PRO A 88 -1.36 -16.69 -5.56
N VAL A 89 -0.43 -15.73 -5.56
CA VAL A 89 -0.28 -14.71 -4.50
C VAL A 89 -0.67 -13.34 -5.03
N VAL A 90 -1.69 -12.75 -4.41
CA VAL A 90 -2.12 -11.36 -4.66
C VAL A 90 -1.24 -10.43 -3.83
N LYS A 91 -0.52 -9.53 -4.49
CA LYS A 91 0.47 -8.64 -3.86
C LYS A 91 -0.11 -7.25 -3.68
N VAL A 92 -0.21 -6.80 -2.44
CA VAL A 92 -0.72 -5.48 -2.08
C VAL A 92 0.32 -4.78 -1.19
N GLY A 93 0.98 -3.76 -1.73
CA GLY A 93 1.93 -2.95 -0.99
C GLY A 93 1.20 -1.96 -0.09
N ARG A 94 1.63 -1.86 1.15
CA ARG A 94 1.26 -0.79 2.08
C ARG A 94 2.25 0.36 1.86
N MET A 95 2.05 1.08 0.76
CA MET A 95 2.94 2.14 0.26
C MET A 95 2.22 3.05 -0.73
N ALA A 96 2.83 4.17 -1.07
CA ALA A 96 2.29 5.21 -1.95
C ALA A 96 0.99 5.83 -1.41
N GLY A 97 0.97 6.14 -0.10
CA GLY A 97 -0.21 6.75 0.54
C GLY A 97 -0.29 6.57 2.06
N GLN A 98 0.49 5.67 2.65
CA GLN A 98 0.44 5.41 4.10
C GLN A 98 1.22 6.46 4.91
N PHE A 99 0.95 7.75 4.70
CA PHE A 99 1.63 8.85 5.40
C PHE A 99 0.91 9.32 6.67
N ALA A 100 -0.33 8.90 6.90
CA ALA A 100 -1.08 9.22 8.12
C ALA A 100 -0.90 8.14 9.18
N LYS A 101 -0.83 8.55 10.45
CA LYS A 101 -0.65 7.67 11.59
C LYS A 101 -1.69 7.98 12.68
N PRO A 102 -2.58 7.04 13.03
CA PRO A 102 -3.51 7.24 14.12
C PRO A 102 -2.76 7.29 15.46
N ARG A 103 -3.13 8.22 16.32
CA ARG A 103 -2.52 8.42 17.65
C ARG A 103 -3.57 8.20 18.73
N SER A 104 -3.12 7.62 19.85
CA SER A 104 -3.99 7.43 21.03
C SER A 104 -4.14 8.70 21.84
N GLN A 105 -3.15 9.61 21.77
CA GLN A 105 -3.14 10.91 22.42
C GLN A 105 -2.98 12.01 21.38
N ASP A 106 -3.70 13.10 21.54
CA ASP A 106 -3.61 14.25 20.63
C ASP A 106 -2.35 15.06 20.85
N THR A 107 -1.76 14.99 22.04
CA THR A 107 -0.53 15.69 22.43
C THR A 107 0.54 14.74 22.93
N GLU A 108 1.80 15.16 22.85
CA GLU A 108 2.99 14.53 23.43
C GLU A 108 3.68 15.52 24.37
N ILE A 109 4.19 15.02 25.51
CA ILE A 109 4.93 15.83 26.49
C ILE A 109 6.37 15.34 26.56
N ILE A 110 7.33 16.20 26.20
CA ILE A 110 8.76 15.94 26.32
C ILE A 110 9.39 17.11 27.07
N ASN A 111 10.15 16.83 28.13
CA ASN A 111 10.82 17.84 28.98
C ASN A 111 9.88 18.96 29.46
N ASN A 112 8.67 18.60 29.88
CA ASN A 112 7.61 19.54 30.34
C ASN A 112 7.09 20.49 29.22
N VAL A 113 7.39 20.26 27.97
CA VAL A 113 6.80 20.97 26.85
C VAL A 113 5.74 20.05 26.22
N GLU A 114 4.53 20.58 26.09
CA GLU A 114 3.43 19.88 25.45
C GLU A 114 3.23 20.40 24.03
N LEU A 115 3.25 19.49 23.04
CA LEU A 115 3.00 19.79 21.63
C LEU A 115 2.02 18.76 21.04
N GLU A 116 1.44 19.07 19.89
CA GLU A 116 0.66 18.08 19.14
C GLU A 116 1.48 16.83 18.85
N SER A 117 0.82 15.65 18.92
CA SER A 117 1.43 14.39 18.54
C SER A 117 1.82 14.40 17.06
N TYR A 118 2.90 13.72 16.71
CA TYR A 118 3.21 13.42 15.33
C TYR A 118 2.14 12.49 14.75
N LYS A 119 1.35 12.98 13.81
CA LYS A 119 0.21 12.28 13.20
C LYS A 119 0.51 11.73 11.78
N GLY A 120 1.79 11.74 11.40
CA GLY A 120 2.27 11.31 10.09
C GLY A 120 2.58 12.49 9.15
N ASP A 121 3.49 12.24 8.22
CA ASP A 121 4.07 13.31 7.39
C ASP A 121 3.05 14.02 6.50
N ILE A 122 1.93 13.42 6.18
CA ILE A 122 0.84 14.09 5.45
C ILE A 122 0.16 15.19 6.29
N ILE A 123 0.34 15.18 7.61
CA ILE A 123 -0.32 16.11 8.55
C ILE A 123 0.69 17.09 9.11
N ASN A 124 1.74 16.60 9.78
CA ASN A 124 2.74 17.41 10.48
C ASN A 124 4.13 16.76 10.47
N GLY A 125 5.15 17.47 10.91
CA GLY A 125 6.52 16.99 10.94
C GLY A 125 6.84 16.18 12.20
N ILE A 126 7.89 15.34 12.11
CA ILE A 126 8.32 14.48 13.22
C ILE A 126 9.11 15.22 14.31
N ASP A 127 9.78 16.33 13.96
CA ASP A 127 10.58 17.08 14.90
C ASP A 127 9.73 17.64 16.04
N PHE A 128 10.28 17.63 17.27
CA PHE A 128 9.55 18.06 18.45
C PHE A 128 9.71 19.57 18.66
N ASP A 129 9.17 20.35 17.74
CA ASP A 129 9.06 21.81 17.83
C ASP A 129 7.68 22.27 17.34
N LYS A 130 7.28 23.49 17.74
CA LYS A 130 5.95 24.02 17.45
C LYS A 130 5.67 24.13 15.95
N THR A 131 6.66 24.51 15.16
CA THR A 131 6.50 24.70 13.72
C THR A 131 6.28 23.36 13.02
N SER A 132 7.12 22.37 13.31
CA SER A 132 7.01 21.02 12.75
C SER A 132 5.72 20.32 13.14
N ARG A 133 5.27 20.48 14.39
CA ARG A 133 4.06 19.82 14.90
C ARG A 133 2.75 20.52 14.51
N THR A 134 2.81 21.72 13.95
CA THR A 134 1.60 22.39 13.44
C THR A 134 1.15 21.72 12.13
N PRO A 135 -0.12 21.25 12.03
CA PRO A 135 -0.66 20.68 10.80
C PRO A 135 -0.58 21.67 9.62
N ASN A 136 -0.08 21.18 8.47
CA ASN A 136 0.12 22.00 7.30
C ASN A 136 -0.55 21.38 6.06
N PRO A 137 -1.53 22.04 5.42
CA PRO A 137 -2.25 21.52 4.25
C PRO A 137 -1.38 21.25 3.01
N GLU A 138 -0.25 21.95 2.83
CA GLU A 138 0.64 21.71 1.68
C GLU A 138 1.30 20.32 1.74
N ARG A 139 1.32 19.67 2.90
CA ARG A 139 1.78 18.28 3.05
C ARG A 139 0.87 17.28 2.32
N LEU A 140 -0.41 17.59 2.13
CA LEU A 140 -1.33 16.81 1.30
C LEU A 140 -0.83 16.74 -0.15
N ILE A 141 -0.37 17.88 -0.69
CA ILE A 141 0.17 17.97 -2.05
C ILE A 141 1.49 17.22 -2.16
N GLN A 142 2.35 17.33 -1.15
CA GLN A 142 3.62 16.59 -1.11
C GLN A 142 3.36 15.07 -1.06
N ALA A 143 2.44 14.61 -0.24
CA ALA A 143 2.04 13.20 -0.16
C ALA A 143 1.56 12.67 -1.51
N TYR A 144 0.69 13.42 -2.20
CA TYR A 144 0.23 13.06 -3.54
C TYR A 144 1.41 12.95 -4.53
N ASN A 145 2.30 13.94 -4.57
CA ASN A 145 3.44 13.93 -5.50
C ASN A 145 4.38 12.74 -5.27
N GLN A 146 4.70 12.43 -4.01
CA GLN A 146 5.52 11.26 -3.68
C GLN A 146 4.80 9.96 -4.02
N SER A 147 3.50 9.86 -3.74
CA SER A 147 2.68 8.70 -4.11
C SER A 147 2.64 8.50 -5.63
N ALA A 148 2.46 9.55 -6.40
CA ALA A 148 2.47 9.50 -7.87
C ALA A 148 3.81 9.00 -8.43
N ALA A 149 4.93 9.51 -7.92
CA ALA A 149 6.26 9.08 -8.34
C ALA A 149 6.54 7.63 -7.93
N THR A 150 6.13 7.23 -6.71
CA THR A 150 6.25 5.84 -6.24
C THR A 150 5.45 4.88 -7.13
N LEU A 151 4.20 5.19 -7.42
CA LEU A 151 3.34 4.37 -8.29
C LEU A 151 3.88 4.27 -9.71
N ASN A 152 4.42 5.37 -10.27
CA ASN A 152 5.04 5.35 -11.58
C ASN A 152 6.24 4.39 -11.61
N LEU A 153 7.11 4.43 -10.60
CA LEU A 153 8.27 3.54 -10.49
C LEU A 153 7.86 2.08 -10.29
N LEU A 154 6.85 1.82 -9.44
CA LEU A 154 6.29 0.48 -9.24
C LEU A 154 5.74 -0.13 -10.53
N ARG A 155 4.98 0.65 -11.31
CA ARG A 155 4.46 0.20 -12.62
C ARG A 155 5.60 -0.11 -13.59
N ALA A 156 6.64 0.73 -13.62
CA ALA A 156 7.83 0.48 -14.42
C ALA A 156 8.52 -0.83 -14.02
N PHE A 157 8.67 -1.10 -12.74
CA PHE A 157 9.25 -2.36 -12.25
C PHE A 157 8.35 -3.57 -12.53
N ALA A 158 7.05 -3.44 -12.30
CA ALA A 158 6.11 -4.54 -12.46
C ALA A 158 5.94 -4.97 -13.92
N GLN A 159 6.07 -4.05 -14.88
CA GLN A 159 5.81 -4.29 -16.32
C GLN A 159 7.08 -4.20 -17.18
N GLY A 160 8.15 -3.61 -16.69
CA GLY A 160 9.39 -3.37 -17.44
C GLY A 160 10.40 -4.53 -17.40
N GLY A 161 10.05 -5.69 -16.86
CA GLY A 161 10.94 -6.86 -16.80
C GLY A 161 11.77 -6.98 -15.52
N PHE A 162 11.72 -6.02 -14.60
CA PHE A 162 12.36 -6.13 -13.28
C PHE A 162 11.73 -7.26 -12.44
N ALA A 163 10.45 -7.55 -12.63
CA ALA A 163 9.69 -8.64 -12.00
C ALA A 163 9.90 -10.01 -12.69
N ASN A 164 10.99 -10.19 -13.45
CA ASN A 164 11.34 -11.46 -14.06
C ASN A 164 11.52 -12.57 -13.01
N LEU A 165 10.81 -13.68 -13.17
CA LEU A 165 10.75 -14.76 -12.18
C LEU A 165 12.11 -15.40 -11.92
N LYS A 166 12.96 -15.57 -12.95
CA LYS A 166 14.33 -16.07 -12.78
C LYS A 166 15.17 -15.10 -11.97
N GLN A 167 15.04 -13.79 -12.23
CA GLN A 167 15.79 -12.77 -11.48
C GLN A 167 15.36 -12.74 -10.01
N ILE A 168 14.06 -12.85 -9.72
CA ILE A 168 13.55 -12.91 -8.34
C ILE A 168 14.11 -14.16 -7.65
N HIS A 169 14.13 -15.29 -8.34
CA HIS A 169 14.69 -16.52 -7.81
C HIS A 169 16.20 -16.39 -7.50
N GLN A 170 16.98 -15.75 -8.38
CA GLN A 170 18.40 -15.47 -8.10
C GLN A 170 18.60 -14.58 -6.87
N TRP A 171 17.72 -13.60 -6.64
CA TRP A 171 17.77 -12.80 -5.39
C TRP A 171 17.49 -13.67 -4.16
N ASN A 172 16.59 -14.64 -4.26
CA ASN A 172 16.31 -15.58 -3.18
C ASN A 172 17.55 -16.44 -2.87
N LEU A 173 18.26 -16.93 -3.88
CA LEU A 173 19.47 -17.71 -3.70
C LEU A 173 20.61 -16.91 -3.04
N SER A 174 20.73 -15.61 -3.32
CA SER A 174 21.77 -14.76 -2.76
C SER A 174 21.53 -14.35 -1.30
N PHE A 175 20.35 -14.58 -0.75
CA PHE A 175 19.96 -14.14 0.59
C PHE A 175 20.33 -15.16 1.70
N VAL A 176 20.82 -16.33 1.36
CA VAL A 176 21.03 -17.44 2.32
C VAL A 176 22.31 -17.23 3.13
N GLU A 177 22.22 -16.54 4.26
CA GLU A 177 23.23 -16.56 5.33
C GLU A 177 22.92 -17.64 6.39
N ASP A 178 23.90 -17.99 7.22
CA ASP A 178 23.84 -19.08 8.21
C ASP A 178 22.61 -19.04 9.14
N SER A 179 21.55 -19.77 8.79
CA SER A 179 20.39 -20.00 9.65
C SER A 179 20.03 -21.47 9.75
N GLN A 180 19.35 -21.88 10.82
CA GLN A 180 18.81 -23.24 10.96
C GLN A 180 17.86 -23.64 9.82
N SER A 181 17.27 -22.66 9.15
CA SER A 181 16.37 -22.86 8.02
C SER A 181 17.07 -22.94 6.67
N LYS A 182 18.39 -22.72 6.61
CA LYS A 182 19.19 -22.70 5.38
C LYS A 182 18.95 -23.93 4.51
N LYS A 183 19.10 -25.12 5.07
CA LYS A 183 18.96 -26.38 4.31
C LYS A 183 17.57 -26.52 3.67
N LYS A 184 16.50 -26.25 4.42
CA LYS A 184 15.13 -26.31 3.89
C LYS A 184 14.90 -25.27 2.80
N PHE A 185 15.48 -24.08 2.97
CA PHE A 185 15.38 -23.02 1.98
C PHE A 185 16.16 -23.38 0.70
N GLU A 186 17.36 -23.94 0.81
CA GLU A 186 18.16 -24.41 -0.33
C GLU A 186 17.43 -25.53 -1.09
N GLU A 187 16.83 -26.51 -0.39
CA GLU A 187 16.03 -27.57 -1.00
C GLU A 187 14.85 -26.99 -1.80
N MET A 188 14.12 -26.02 -1.24
CA MET A 188 13.04 -25.33 -1.90
C MET A 188 13.54 -24.53 -3.12
N ALA A 189 14.61 -23.78 -2.97
CA ALA A 189 15.19 -22.95 -4.01
C ALA A 189 15.68 -23.81 -5.20
N ASN A 190 16.33 -24.95 -4.92
CA ASN A 190 16.72 -25.90 -5.96
C ASN A 190 15.51 -26.47 -6.72
N THR A 191 14.42 -26.82 -6.01
CA THR A 191 13.19 -27.30 -6.66
C THR A 191 12.57 -26.23 -7.55
N ILE A 192 12.57 -24.94 -7.14
CA ILE A 192 12.10 -23.84 -7.98
C ILE A 192 12.98 -23.72 -9.23
N ASP A 193 14.30 -23.82 -9.10
CA ASP A 193 15.25 -23.74 -10.22
C ASP A 193 15.02 -24.89 -11.24
N GLU A 194 14.81 -26.12 -10.76
CA GLU A 194 14.45 -27.27 -11.60
C GLU A 194 13.15 -27.03 -12.35
N CYS A 195 12.11 -26.49 -11.67
CA CYS A 195 10.83 -26.15 -12.30
C CYS A 195 11.00 -25.08 -13.41
N LEU A 196 11.76 -24.01 -13.13
CA LEU A 196 12.02 -22.95 -14.11
C LEU A 196 12.80 -23.47 -15.32
N THR A 197 13.81 -24.32 -15.08
CA THR A 197 14.59 -24.98 -16.14
C THR A 197 13.72 -25.88 -17.00
N PHE A 198 12.84 -26.66 -16.37
CA PHE A 198 11.89 -27.51 -17.08
C PHE A 198 10.91 -26.70 -17.95
N MET A 199 10.33 -25.61 -17.40
CA MET A 199 9.44 -24.73 -18.14
C MET A 199 10.14 -24.14 -19.38
N GLU A 200 11.40 -23.71 -19.22
CA GLU A 200 12.19 -23.16 -20.34
C GLU A 200 12.47 -24.22 -21.41
N ALA A 201 12.81 -25.46 -21.02
CA ALA A 201 12.98 -26.58 -21.93
C ALA A 201 11.70 -26.91 -22.71
N CYS A 202 10.52 -26.67 -22.11
CA CYS A 202 9.23 -26.76 -22.76
C CYS A 202 8.87 -25.54 -23.62
N GLY A 203 9.77 -24.55 -23.75
CA GLY A 203 9.54 -23.33 -24.51
C GLY A 203 8.74 -22.25 -23.77
N ILE A 204 8.48 -22.41 -22.48
CA ILE A 204 7.81 -21.42 -21.63
C ILE A 204 8.87 -20.50 -20.99
N ASN A 205 9.02 -19.30 -21.52
CA ASN A 205 10.05 -18.36 -21.08
C ASN A 205 9.54 -16.91 -21.10
N ASP A 206 10.38 -15.97 -20.70
CA ASP A 206 10.05 -14.54 -20.62
C ASP A 206 9.85 -13.85 -21.98
N GLN A 207 10.18 -14.50 -23.08
CA GLN A 207 9.96 -13.97 -24.44
C GLN A 207 8.53 -14.21 -24.91
N ASN A 208 7.88 -15.30 -24.46
CA ASN A 208 6.58 -15.71 -24.95
C ASN A 208 5.48 -15.78 -23.87
N VAL A 209 5.84 -15.74 -22.58
CA VAL A 209 4.89 -15.76 -21.45
C VAL A 209 5.04 -14.52 -20.59
N ARG A 210 4.05 -13.64 -20.67
CA ARG A 210 4.05 -12.35 -19.95
C ARG A 210 4.23 -12.53 -18.45
N GLN A 211 3.60 -13.53 -17.85
CA GLN A 211 3.66 -13.83 -16.42
C GLN A 211 5.07 -14.21 -15.91
N MET A 212 5.98 -14.54 -16.82
CA MET A 212 7.37 -14.84 -16.48
C MET A 212 8.20 -13.57 -16.21
N LYS A 213 7.77 -12.39 -16.67
CA LYS A 213 8.51 -11.12 -16.57
C LYS A 213 7.71 -9.96 -16.00
N GLU A 214 6.40 -10.09 -15.92
CA GLU A 214 5.50 -9.05 -15.44
C GLU A 214 4.64 -9.59 -14.30
N THR A 215 4.19 -8.69 -13.42
CA THR A 215 3.32 -9.05 -12.31
C THR A 215 2.32 -7.95 -12.00
N ASP A 216 1.15 -8.34 -11.50
CA ASP A 216 0.26 -7.39 -10.86
C ASP A 216 0.81 -7.02 -9.49
N PHE A 217 0.78 -5.73 -9.19
CA PHE A 217 1.14 -5.19 -7.88
C PHE A 217 0.21 -4.02 -7.55
N TYR A 218 -0.44 -4.11 -6.42
CA TYR A 218 -1.42 -3.13 -5.96
C TYR A 218 -0.89 -2.37 -4.74
N THR A 219 -1.46 -1.19 -4.48
CA THR A 219 -1.14 -0.38 -3.31
C THR A 219 -2.35 -0.19 -2.42
N SER A 220 -2.09 0.04 -1.14
CA SER A 220 -3.12 0.24 -0.12
C SER A 220 -2.62 1.14 1.00
N HIS A 221 -3.54 1.85 1.65
CA HIS A 221 -3.29 2.58 2.89
C HIS A 221 -4.54 2.70 3.75
N GLU A 222 -4.38 3.14 5.00
CA GLU A 222 -5.49 3.45 5.89
C GLU A 222 -6.18 4.74 5.44
N ALA A 223 -7.47 4.67 5.16
CA ALA A 223 -8.28 5.85 4.85
C ALA A 223 -8.51 6.66 6.14
N LEU A 224 -7.45 7.27 6.67
CA LEU A 224 -7.47 7.99 7.94
C LEU A 224 -7.78 9.47 7.78
N LEU A 225 -7.14 10.14 6.82
CA LEU A 225 -7.24 11.58 6.60
C LEU A 225 -8.30 11.89 5.54
N LEU A 226 -9.58 11.89 5.94
CA LEU A 226 -10.72 12.06 5.02
C LEU A 226 -10.62 13.29 4.09
N PRO A 227 -10.11 14.47 4.49
CA PRO A 227 -9.90 15.58 3.56
C PRO A 227 -9.02 15.24 2.35
N TYR A 228 -8.04 14.32 2.51
CA TYR A 228 -7.21 13.81 1.41
C TYR A 228 -7.99 12.82 0.55
N GLU A 229 -8.62 11.82 1.17
CA GLU A 229 -9.35 10.76 0.48
C GLU A 229 -10.54 11.30 -0.32
N GLU A 230 -11.35 12.19 0.28
CA GLU A 230 -12.46 12.86 -0.39
C GLU A 230 -11.98 13.66 -1.63
N SER A 231 -10.83 14.34 -1.50
CA SER A 231 -10.27 15.14 -2.60
C SER A 231 -9.79 14.28 -3.77
N LEU A 232 -9.52 13.00 -3.56
CA LEU A 232 -9.11 12.02 -4.57
C LEU A 232 -10.22 11.03 -4.95
N THR A 233 -11.43 11.22 -4.44
CA THR A 233 -12.58 10.39 -4.82
C THR A 233 -13.21 10.89 -6.11
N ARG A 234 -13.43 10.00 -7.08
CA ARG A 234 -13.90 10.29 -8.45
C ARG A 234 -15.01 9.35 -8.88
N ILE A 235 -15.84 9.82 -9.79
CA ILE A 235 -16.74 8.97 -10.57
C ILE A 235 -15.91 8.32 -11.68
N ASP A 236 -15.87 6.99 -11.70
CA ASP A 236 -15.28 6.26 -12.82
C ASP A 236 -16.17 6.39 -14.06
N SER A 237 -15.60 6.91 -15.14
CA SER A 237 -16.32 7.18 -16.39
C SER A 237 -16.81 5.91 -17.09
N THR A 238 -16.27 4.74 -16.75
CA THR A 238 -16.66 3.46 -17.36
C THR A 238 -17.85 2.79 -16.67
N THR A 239 -18.05 3.05 -15.39
CA THR A 239 -19.09 2.39 -14.58
C THR A 239 -20.08 3.36 -13.93
N GLY A 240 -19.75 4.66 -13.86
CA GLY A 240 -20.55 5.65 -13.15
C GLY A 240 -20.49 5.51 -11.61
N GLN A 241 -19.60 4.68 -11.09
CA GLN A 241 -19.45 4.42 -9.67
C GLN A 241 -18.33 5.27 -9.05
N TRP A 242 -18.44 5.52 -7.73
CA TRP A 242 -17.43 6.27 -7.00
C TRP A 242 -16.26 5.39 -6.59
N TYR A 243 -15.05 5.86 -6.85
CA TYR A 243 -13.81 5.25 -6.40
C TYR A 243 -12.92 6.31 -5.75
N ASP A 244 -12.33 5.97 -4.62
CA ASP A 244 -11.17 6.67 -4.13
C ASP A 244 -9.94 6.22 -4.94
N VAL A 245 -9.42 7.13 -5.73
CA VAL A 245 -8.31 6.85 -6.65
C VAL A 245 -6.94 7.22 -6.06
N SER A 246 -6.88 7.35 -4.73
CA SER A 246 -5.63 7.50 -3.97
C SER A 246 -4.85 6.18 -3.88
N ALA A 247 -5.53 5.03 -3.86
CA ALA A 247 -4.95 3.69 -3.87
C ALA A 247 -5.92 2.66 -4.46
N HIS A 248 -5.42 1.44 -4.74
CA HIS A 248 -6.25 0.35 -5.24
C HIS A 248 -7.18 -0.22 -4.18
N MET A 249 -6.70 -0.29 -2.93
CA MET A 249 -7.41 -0.80 -1.76
C MET A 249 -7.22 0.15 -0.59
N LEU A 250 -8.25 0.33 0.21
CA LEU A 250 -8.22 1.10 1.44
C LEU A 250 -8.60 0.22 2.62
N TRP A 251 -8.23 0.62 3.84
CA TRP A 251 -8.79 -0.01 5.03
C TRP A 251 -9.17 1.01 6.09
N VAL A 252 -10.09 0.57 6.95
CA VAL A 252 -10.48 1.30 8.16
C VAL A 252 -9.75 0.70 9.35
N GLY A 253 -9.06 1.56 10.12
CA GLY A 253 -8.32 1.17 11.31
C GLY A 253 -9.21 0.95 12.53
N ASP A 254 -8.62 0.40 13.60
CA ASP A 254 -9.35 0.10 14.83
C ASP A 254 -9.97 1.35 15.50
N ARG A 255 -9.30 2.51 15.37
CA ARG A 255 -9.75 3.77 15.99
C ARG A 255 -10.85 4.49 15.22
N THR A 256 -11.12 4.09 13.99
CA THR A 256 -12.07 4.76 13.07
C THR A 256 -13.19 3.85 12.55
N ARG A 257 -13.32 2.64 13.10
CA ARG A 257 -14.30 1.62 12.67
C ARG A 257 -15.65 1.69 13.37
N GLN A 258 -15.98 2.78 14.05
CA GLN A 258 -17.29 2.96 14.68
C GLN A 258 -18.37 3.12 13.61
N LEU A 259 -19.46 2.37 13.73
CA LEU A 259 -20.53 2.29 12.72
C LEU A 259 -21.20 3.63 12.43
N ASP A 260 -21.24 4.53 13.41
CA ASP A 260 -21.76 5.90 13.33
C ASP A 260 -20.68 6.93 12.92
N GLY A 261 -19.45 6.46 12.62
CA GLY A 261 -18.30 7.29 12.32
C GLY A 261 -18.20 7.69 10.83
N ALA A 262 -17.64 8.87 10.58
CA ALA A 262 -17.47 9.41 9.23
C ALA A 262 -16.62 8.51 8.32
N HIS A 263 -15.65 7.77 8.86
CA HIS A 263 -14.81 6.87 8.08
C HIS A 263 -15.61 5.68 7.52
N ILE A 264 -16.50 5.10 8.33
CA ILE A 264 -17.38 4.02 7.85
C ILE A 264 -18.35 4.57 6.80
N GLU A 265 -18.92 5.76 7.01
CA GLU A 265 -19.81 6.37 6.02
C GLU A 265 -19.07 6.69 4.71
N PHE A 266 -17.83 7.17 4.77
CA PHE A 266 -16.99 7.39 3.60
C PHE A 266 -16.78 6.11 2.78
N VAL A 267 -16.31 5.03 3.43
CA VAL A 267 -16.02 3.77 2.72
C VAL A 267 -17.27 3.07 2.18
N ARG A 268 -18.45 3.32 2.75
CA ARG A 268 -19.73 2.85 2.19
C ARG A 268 -20.09 3.49 0.86
N GLY A 269 -19.53 4.68 0.58
CA GLY A 269 -19.80 5.43 -0.64
C GLY A 269 -18.91 5.08 -1.84
N ILE A 270 -17.86 4.27 -1.65
CA ILE A 270 -16.87 3.94 -2.69
C ILE A 270 -16.87 2.44 -3.02
N GLN A 271 -16.36 2.10 -4.21
CA GLN A 271 -16.35 0.73 -4.74
C GLN A 271 -14.96 0.05 -4.68
N ASN A 272 -13.98 0.68 -4.05
CA ASN A 272 -12.69 0.06 -3.82
C ASN A 272 -12.83 -1.21 -2.95
N PRO A 273 -11.94 -2.18 -3.09
CA PRO A 273 -11.75 -3.20 -2.06
C PRO A 273 -11.46 -2.52 -0.71
N ILE A 274 -12.21 -2.91 0.33
CA ILE A 274 -12.09 -2.32 1.66
C ILE A 274 -11.66 -3.39 2.66
N GLY A 275 -10.58 -3.07 3.40
CA GLY A 275 -10.16 -3.80 4.59
C GLY A 275 -10.77 -3.20 5.86
N LEU A 276 -11.04 -4.04 6.85
CA LEU A 276 -11.46 -3.61 8.17
C LEU A 276 -10.59 -4.29 9.23
N LYS A 277 -9.97 -3.48 10.09
CA LYS A 277 -9.26 -4.04 11.26
C LYS A 277 -10.27 -4.50 12.30
N VAL A 278 -10.15 -5.76 12.69
CA VAL A 278 -10.90 -6.35 13.79
C VAL A 278 -10.04 -6.41 15.05
N GLY A 279 -10.64 -6.27 16.21
CA GLY A 279 -9.99 -6.33 17.51
C GLY A 279 -10.65 -7.37 18.42
N PRO A 280 -10.11 -7.58 19.64
CA PRO A 280 -10.62 -8.60 20.56
C PRO A 280 -12.08 -8.37 21.02
N THR A 281 -12.60 -7.17 20.84
CA THR A 281 -13.98 -6.81 21.17
C THR A 281 -14.93 -6.78 19.96
N THR A 282 -14.42 -7.21 18.78
CA THR A 282 -15.26 -7.26 17.58
C THR A 282 -16.23 -8.41 17.67
N ASP A 283 -17.52 -8.14 17.51
CA ASP A 283 -18.55 -9.16 17.36
C ASP A 283 -18.41 -9.81 15.97
N ILE A 284 -18.35 -11.13 15.95
CA ILE A 284 -18.15 -11.92 14.73
C ILE A 284 -19.46 -12.56 14.24
N VAL A 285 -20.58 -12.33 14.94
CA VAL A 285 -21.90 -12.88 14.60
C VAL A 285 -22.70 -11.89 13.81
#